data_63b3b59aba82bb34de9e139957e3a144
#
_entry.id   63b3b59aba82bb34de9e139957e3a144
#
_cell.length_a   1.000
_cell.length_b   1.000
_cell.length_c   1.000
_cell.angle_alpha   90.00
_cell.angle_beta   90.00
_cell.angle_gamma   90.00
#
_symmetry.space_group_name_H-M   'P 1'
#
loop_
_entity.id
_entity.type
_entity.pdbx_description
1 polymer ?
#
loop_
_entity_poly.entity_id
_entity_poly.type
_entity_poly.pdbx_seq_one_letter_code
_entity_poly.pdbx_strand_id
1 'polypeptide(L)'
;MSDAVPAVEFRSVSKVFGKGEQRQTALDGIDLRIEKGEIFGVIGYSGAGKSTLVRLINALEKPTGGTIEISGTPITGVPEREVRRLRRDIGMVFQQFNLFRSRTAAGNIEYPLKVAGWKRAERKARVAELLEFVGLSDKARSYPDQLSGGQKQRVGIARALATSPSLLLADESTSALDPETTGEVLRLLRKINRELGVTIVVITHEMDVIRAVADRVAVLAEGRVVELASTFEVFATPRAAPTRSFVETVLHDQPSDAERKALTERHGGRLVTVTIDDERGIGAALATATHADVRFEVVYGGVRTLQDKTFGSLTLALHGPDDAVAKVIGELETAGKG
;
A
#
# COMPACT_ATOMS: atom_id res chain seq x y z
N MET A 1 -17.10 -11.21 13.71
CA MET A 1 -16.26 -9.99 13.64
C MET A 1 -15.56 -9.87 14.97
N SER A 2 -14.25 -9.74 15.00
CA SER A 2 -13.49 -9.69 16.27
C SER A 2 -13.84 -8.41 17.03
N ASP A 3 -14.20 -8.55 18.32
CA ASP A 3 -14.43 -7.42 19.26
C ASP A 3 -13.11 -6.72 19.68
N ALA A 4 -12.02 -7.02 18.99
CA ALA A 4 -10.72 -6.43 19.29
C ALA A 4 -10.72 -4.93 18.91
N VAL A 5 -10.16 -4.11 19.82
CA VAL A 5 -9.99 -2.66 19.58
C VAL A 5 -9.02 -2.45 18.42
N PRO A 6 -9.43 -1.79 17.33
CA PRO A 6 -8.58 -1.54 16.17
C PRO A 6 -7.42 -0.59 16.51
N ALA A 7 -6.40 -0.56 15.64
CA ALA A 7 -5.33 0.43 15.74
C ALA A 7 -5.83 1.82 15.35
N VAL A 8 -6.65 1.89 14.30
CA VAL A 8 -7.27 3.13 13.81
C VAL A 8 -8.70 2.86 13.41
N GLU A 9 -9.63 3.73 13.80
CA GLU A 9 -11.01 3.67 13.35
C GLU A 9 -11.53 5.05 12.97
N PHE A 10 -12.10 5.15 11.76
CA PHE A 10 -12.81 6.31 11.25
C PHE A 10 -14.29 5.94 11.12
N ARG A 11 -15.16 6.80 11.64
CA ARG A 11 -16.62 6.65 11.51
C ARG A 11 -17.20 7.91 10.89
N SER A 12 -17.62 7.81 9.63
CA SER A 12 -18.21 8.86 8.80
C SER A 12 -17.42 10.17 8.81
N VAL A 13 -16.08 10.03 8.70
CA VAL A 13 -15.16 11.16 8.85
C VAL A 13 -15.13 12.01 7.60
N SER A 14 -15.36 13.31 7.78
CA SER A 14 -15.25 14.31 6.71
C SER A 14 -14.26 15.40 7.08
N LYS A 15 -13.54 15.91 6.07
CA LYS A 15 -12.65 17.06 6.21
C LYS A 15 -12.87 18.04 5.08
N VAL A 16 -13.20 19.27 5.46
CA VAL A 16 -13.39 20.40 4.56
C VAL A 16 -12.41 21.50 4.95
N PHE A 17 -11.71 22.02 3.96
CA PHE A 17 -10.85 23.22 4.10
C PHE A 17 -11.54 24.45 3.54
N GLY A 18 -11.10 25.63 3.95
CA GLY A 18 -11.64 26.90 3.49
C GLY A 18 -13.00 27.27 4.10
N LYS A 19 -13.52 28.42 3.72
CA LYS A 19 -14.83 28.96 4.14
C LYS A 19 -15.56 29.58 2.93
N GLY A 20 -16.89 29.62 2.98
CA GLY A 20 -17.71 30.21 1.92
C GLY A 20 -17.46 29.54 0.55
N GLU A 21 -17.26 30.34 -0.50
CA GLU A 21 -17.06 29.88 -1.89
C GLU A 21 -15.72 29.13 -2.10
N GLN A 22 -14.72 29.31 -1.20
CA GLN A 22 -13.44 28.60 -1.25
C GLN A 22 -13.45 27.28 -0.51
N ARG A 23 -14.62 26.74 -0.23
CA ARG A 23 -14.79 25.48 0.49
C ARG A 23 -14.39 24.30 -0.39
N GLN A 24 -13.40 23.50 0.05
CA GLN A 24 -12.92 22.31 -0.62
C GLN A 24 -13.06 21.10 0.30
N THR A 25 -13.82 20.11 -0.13
CA THR A 25 -13.93 18.83 0.58
C THR A 25 -12.73 17.97 0.21
N ALA A 26 -11.90 17.64 1.19
CA ALA A 26 -10.73 16.80 1.02
C ALA A 26 -11.00 15.34 1.36
N LEU A 27 -11.93 15.10 2.31
CA LEU A 27 -12.44 13.77 2.64
C LEU A 27 -13.94 13.87 2.91
N ASP A 28 -14.69 12.87 2.46
CA ASP A 28 -16.15 12.85 2.52
C ASP A 28 -16.66 11.50 3.00
N GLY A 29 -17.14 11.45 4.26
CA GLY A 29 -17.80 10.29 4.84
C GLY A 29 -16.92 9.04 4.90
N ILE A 30 -15.65 9.17 5.30
CA ILE A 30 -14.73 8.04 5.39
C ILE A 30 -15.11 7.12 6.55
N ASP A 31 -15.41 5.87 6.24
CA ASP A 31 -15.48 4.76 7.17
C ASP A 31 -14.27 3.84 6.89
N LEU A 32 -13.40 3.68 7.90
CA LEU A 32 -12.16 2.92 7.76
C LEU A 32 -11.80 2.29 9.10
N ARG A 33 -11.43 1.00 9.06
CA ARG A 33 -10.94 0.26 10.21
C ARG A 33 -9.63 -0.43 9.87
N ILE A 34 -8.58 -0.12 10.66
CA ILE A 34 -7.25 -0.70 10.56
C ILE A 34 -7.02 -1.55 11.80
N GLU A 35 -6.72 -2.82 11.61
CA GLU A 35 -6.53 -3.75 12.71
C GLU A 35 -5.13 -3.62 13.30
N LYS A 36 -4.96 -4.06 14.57
CA LYS A 36 -3.63 -4.08 15.20
C LYS A 36 -2.74 -5.13 14.57
N GLY A 37 -1.49 -4.75 14.29
CA GLY A 37 -0.48 -5.65 13.77
C GLY A 37 -0.57 -5.90 12.27
N GLU A 38 -1.52 -5.29 11.54
CA GLU A 38 -1.53 -5.38 10.07
C GLU A 38 -0.63 -4.33 9.41
N ILE A 39 -0.22 -4.60 8.19
CA ILE A 39 0.31 -3.59 7.26
C ILE A 39 -0.82 -3.18 6.34
N PHE A 40 -1.32 -1.97 6.54
CA PHE A 40 -2.47 -1.43 5.82
C PHE A 40 -2.03 -0.45 4.73
N GLY A 41 -2.47 -0.68 3.50
CA GLY A 41 -2.20 0.17 2.36
C GLY A 41 -3.26 1.24 2.16
N VAL A 42 -2.83 2.44 1.78
CA VAL A 42 -3.71 3.53 1.31
C VAL A 42 -3.19 4.01 -0.04
N ILE A 43 -3.97 3.81 -1.09
CA ILE A 43 -3.63 4.24 -2.44
C ILE A 43 -4.65 5.21 -3.01
N GLY A 44 -4.24 5.95 -4.01
CA GLY A 44 -5.10 6.90 -4.74
C GLY A 44 -4.27 7.86 -5.56
N TYR A 45 -4.86 8.47 -6.56
CA TYR A 45 -4.21 9.51 -7.38
C TYR A 45 -3.84 10.75 -6.56
N SER A 46 -3.02 11.63 -7.15
CA SER A 46 -2.76 12.94 -6.55
C SER A 46 -4.08 13.67 -6.30
N GLY A 47 -4.22 14.28 -5.13
CA GLY A 47 -5.47 14.95 -4.75
C GLY A 47 -6.58 14.05 -4.19
N ALA A 48 -6.44 12.74 -4.15
CA ALA A 48 -7.46 11.82 -3.64
C ALA A 48 -7.77 11.95 -2.13
N GLY A 49 -6.97 12.72 -1.38
CA GLY A 49 -7.18 12.92 0.06
C GLY A 49 -6.19 12.16 0.97
N LYS A 50 -5.23 11.40 0.41
CA LYS A 50 -4.26 10.58 1.16
C LYS A 50 -3.52 11.36 2.25
N SER A 51 -2.89 12.49 1.90
CA SER A 51 -2.14 13.31 2.86
C SER A 51 -3.04 13.91 3.94
N THR A 52 -4.31 14.18 3.63
CA THR A 52 -5.30 14.62 4.62
C THR A 52 -5.63 13.49 5.60
N LEU A 53 -5.81 12.26 5.09
CA LEU A 53 -6.03 11.06 5.91
C LEU A 53 -4.88 10.85 6.90
N VAL A 54 -3.61 10.92 6.42
CA VAL A 54 -2.41 10.84 7.27
C VAL A 54 -2.42 11.89 8.37
N ARG A 55 -2.71 13.15 8.02
CA ARG A 55 -2.75 14.25 8.99
C ARG A 55 -3.85 14.09 10.03
N LEU A 56 -4.95 13.47 9.67
CA LEU A 56 -6.02 13.12 10.61
C LEU A 56 -5.59 11.98 11.54
N ILE A 57 -4.98 10.89 11.02
CA ILE A 57 -4.46 9.79 11.86
C ILE A 57 -3.41 10.32 12.84
N ASN A 58 -2.50 11.17 12.37
CA ASN A 58 -1.45 11.77 13.21
C ASN A 58 -1.96 12.93 14.07
N ALA A 59 -3.28 13.18 14.07
CA ALA A 59 -3.94 14.27 14.80
C ALA A 59 -3.30 15.65 14.56
N LEU A 60 -2.66 15.86 13.40
CA LEU A 60 -2.16 17.18 12.95
C LEU A 60 -3.29 18.05 12.39
N GLU A 61 -4.36 17.41 11.94
CA GLU A 61 -5.60 18.04 11.51
C GLU A 61 -6.77 17.49 12.32
N LYS A 62 -7.83 18.29 12.44
CA LYS A 62 -9.09 17.87 13.06
C LYS A 62 -10.12 17.60 11.98
N PRO A 63 -10.93 16.55 12.07
CA PRO A 63 -12.05 16.35 11.16
C PRO A 63 -13.08 17.48 11.31
N THR A 64 -13.83 17.74 10.25
CA THR A 64 -14.99 18.64 10.26
C THR A 64 -16.28 17.92 10.65
N GLY A 65 -16.32 16.60 10.50
CA GLY A 65 -17.43 15.73 10.90
C GLY A 65 -16.93 14.32 11.16
N GLY A 66 -17.73 13.51 11.82
CA GLY A 66 -17.39 12.15 12.20
C GLY A 66 -16.43 12.05 13.38
N THR A 67 -16.00 10.81 13.68
CA THR A 67 -15.12 10.50 14.81
C THR A 67 -13.93 9.66 14.37
N ILE A 68 -12.77 9.90 15.01
CA ILE A 68 -11.56 9.13 14.80
C ILE A 68 -11.08 8.60 16.15
N GLU A 69 -10.76 7.31 16.20
CA GLU A 69 -10.17 6.67 17.36
C GLU A 69 -8.83 6.04 16.99
N ILE A 70 -7.84 6.18 17.88
CA ILE A 70 -6.53 5.53 17.79
C ILE A 70 -6.39 4.61 18.99
N SER A 71 -6.25 3.31 18.75
CA SER A 71 -6.21 2.28 19.80
C SER A 71 -7.36 2.43 20.82
N GLY A 72 -8.58 2.76 20.32
CA GLY A 72 -9.78 2.98 21.12
C GLY A 72 -9.83 4.32 21.85
N THR A 73 -8.86 5.21 21.66
CA THR A 73 -8.87 6.55 22.25
C THR A 73 -9.34 7.57 21.21
N PRO A 74 -10.44 8.30 21.44
CA PRO A 74 -10.89 9.31 20.50
C PRO A 74 -9.87 10.47 20.43
N ILE A 75 -9.63 10.97 19.20
CA ILE A 75 -8.74 12.13 18.99
C ILE A 75 -9.53 13.41 18.72
N THR A 76 -10.84 13.32 18.60
CA THR A 76 -11.77 14.45 18.45
C THR A 76 -12.30 14.89 19.80
N GLY A 77 -12.30 16.21 20.06
CA GLY A 77 -12.84 16.77 21.30
C GLY A 77 -11.95 16.62 22.54
N VAL A 78 -10.77 16.00 22.41
CA VAL A 78 -9.84 15.83 23.53
C VAL A 78 -8.87 17.00 23.66
N PRO A 79 -8.37 17.31 24.89
CA PRO A 79 -7.38 18.36 25.13
C PRO A 79 -6.06 18.08 24.38
N GLU A 80 -5.37 19.14 23.96
CA GLU A 80 -4.09 19.06 23.26
C GLU A 80 -3.02 18.23 24.01
N ARG A 81 -3.09 18.21 25.34
CA ARG A 81 -2.19 17.38 26.16
C ARG A 81 -2.36 15.89 25.85
N GLU A 82 -3.57 15.43 25.66
CA GLU A 82 -3.88 14.03 25.35
C GLU A 82 -3.49 13.72 23.90
N VAL A 83 -3.79 14.62 22.98
CA VAL A 83 -3.35 14.51 21.58
C VAL A 83 -1.82 14.38 21.49
N ARG A 84 -1.05 15.15 22.28
CA ARG A 84 0.42 15.03 22.33
C ARG A 84 0.86 13.67 22.87
N ARG A 85 0.12 13.08 23.78
CA ARG A 85 0.42 11.72 24.29
C ARG A 85 0.20 10.69 23.19
N LEU A 86 -0.92 10.76 22.48
CA LEU A 86 -1.21 9.89 21.34
C LEU A 86 -0.16 10.00 20.23
N ARG A 87 0.26 11.23 19.88
CA ARG A 87 1.32 11.44 18.88
C ARG A 87 2.66 10.80 19.24
N ARG A 88 2.95 10.53 20.51
CA ARG A 88 4.18 9.80 20.90
C ARG A 88 4.12 8.32 20.58
N ASP A 89 2.91 7.78 20.49
CA ASP A 89 2.64 6.38 20.13
C ASP A 89 2.50 6.17 18.61
N ILE A 90 2.67 7.25 17.82
CA ILE A 90 2.63 7.23 16.37
C ILE A 90 4.01 7.61 15.82
N GLY A 91 4.69 6.66 15.18
CA GLY A 91 5.90 6.94 14.42
C GLY A 91 5.55 7.44 13.02
N MET A 92 6.38 8.33 12.45
CA MET A 92 6.17 8.83 11.10
C MET A 92 7.45 8.77 10.28
N VAL A 93 7.36 8.14 9.11
CA VAL A 93 8.40 8.07 8.08
C VAL A 93 7.96 8.93 6.91
N PHE A 94 8.81 9.85 6.48
CA PHE A 94 8.51 10.85 5.47
C PHE A 94 9.21 10.56 4.14
N GLN A 95 8.63 11.03 3.06
CA GLN A 95 9.17 10.95 1.71
C GLN A 95 10.58 11.58 1.59
N GLN A 96 10.80 12.76 2.16
CA GLN A 96 12.06 13.51 2.09
C GLN A 96 12.97 13.25 3.30
N PHE A 97 12.86 12.08 3.96
CA PHE A 97 13.61 11.66 5.14
C PHE A 97 13.46 12.61 6.35
N ASN A 98 13.35 13.92 6.18
CA ASN A 98 13.22 14.96 7.20
C ASN A 98 14.24 14.82 8.36
N LEU A 99 15.50 14.44 8.04
CA LEU A 99 16.56 14.33 9.01
C LEU A 99 17.12 15.71 9.37
N PHE A 100 17.46 15.89 10.64
CA PHE A 100 18.19 17.06 11.10
C PHE A 100 19.62 17.03 10.55
N ARG A 101 19.95 17.91 9.63
CA ARG A 101 21.28 17.99 8.99
C ARG A 101 22.41 18.28 9.98
N SER A 102 22.12 18.99 11.07
CA SER A 102 23.05 19.34 12.14
C SER A 102 23.28 18.19 13.15
N ARG A 103 22.66 17.02 12.95
CA ARG A 103 22.78 15.87 13.84
C ARG A 103 23.27 14.65 13.08
N THR A 104 24.05 13.82 13.76
CA THR A 104 24.44 12.51 13.23
C THR A 104 23.24 11.56 13.12
N ALA A 105 23.41 10.39 12.51
CA ALA A 105 22.40 9.33 12.49
C ALA A 105 21.93 8.98 13.91
N ALA A 106 22.84 8.72 14.82
CA ALA A 106 22.52 8.48 16.24
C ALA A 106 21.79 9.67 16.87
N GLY A 107 22.21 10.90 16.59
CA GLY A 107 21.58 12.12 17.10
C GLY A 107 20.17 12.36 16.57
N ASN A 108 19.87 11.92 15.34
CA ASN A 108 18.52 11.94 14.77
C ASN A 108 17.60 10.95 15.50
N ILE A 109 18.09 9.73 15.77
CA ILE A 109 17.32 8.69 16.50
C ILE A 109 17.17 9.06 17.99
N GLU A 110 18.19 9.66 18.61
CA GLU A 110 18.14 10.07 20.02
C GLU A 110 17.12 11.20 20.28
N TYR A 111 16.87 12.05 19.28
CA TYR A 111 16.09 13.28 19.48
C TYR A 111 14.66 13.04 20.04
N PRO A 112 13.83 12.14 19.46
CA PRO A 112 12.50 11.87 20.00
C PRO A 112 12.54 11.29 21.41
N LEU A 113 13.53 10.47 21.75
CA LEU A 113 13.72 9.94 23.10
C LEU A 113 14.03 11.05 24.12
N LYS A 114 14.85 12.03 23.70
CA LYS A 114 15.15 13.21 24.54
C LYS A 114 13.90 14.04 24.79
N VAL A 115 13.08 14.27 23.75
CA VAL A 115 11.78 14.97 23.86
C VAL A 115 10.80 14.22 24.75
N ALA A 116 10.82 12.88 24.69
CA ALA A 116 10.01 12.01 25.54
C ALA A 116 10.50 11.92 26.99
N GLY A 117 11.64 12.55 27.35
CA GLY A 117 12.16 12.62 28.71
C GLY A 117 12.93 11.39 29.16
N TRP A 118 13.39 10.52 28.24
CA TRP A 118 14.17 9.34 28.60
C TRP A 118 15.54 9.71 29.22
N LYS A 119 16.00 8.90 30.17
CA LYS A 119 17.34 9.09 30.76
C LYS A 119 18.46 8.84 29.76
N ARG A 120 19.60 9.51 29.95
CA ARG A 120 20.74 9.45 29.00
C ARG A 120 21.22 8.02 28.72
N ALA A 121 21.28 7.17 29.75
CA ALA A 121 21.75 5.79 29.59
C ALA A 121 20.74 4.98 28.75
N GLU A 122 19.45 5.10 29.02
CA GLU A 122 18.37 4.44 28.27
C GLU A 122 18.35 4.87 26.80
N ARG A 123 18.50 6.19 26.55
CA ARG A 123 18.60 6.71 25.17
C ARG A 123 19.77 6.09 24.41
N LYS A 124 20.97 6.03 25.05
CA LYS A 124 22.17 5.48 24.42
C LYS A 124 21.99 4.00 24.05
N ALA A 125 21.42 3.20 24.95
CA ALA A 125 21.12 1.80 24.71
C ALA A 125 20.11 1.63 23.56
N ARG A 126 19.02 2.36 23.59
CA ARG A 126 17.96 2.29 22.56
C ARG A 126 18.45 2.74 21.19
N VAL A 127 19.27 3.77 21.12
CA VAL A 127 19.88 4.23 19.85
C VAL A 127 20.78 3.16 19.25
N ALA A 128 21.61 2.48 20.08
CA ALA A 128 22.48 1.41 19.62
C ALA A 128 21.67 0.23 19.09
N GLU A 129 20.64 -0.20 19.82
CA GLU A 129 19.71 -1.26 19.42
C GLU A 129 19.03 -0.95 18.06
N LEU A 130 18.53 0.27 17.89
CA LEU A 130 17.86 0.65 16.67
C LEU A 130 18.79 0.77 15.47
N LEU A 131 20.02 1.27 15.68
CA LEU A 131 21.03 1.31 14.62
C LEU A 131 21.44 -0.10 14.17
N GLU A 132 21.56 -1.04 15.11
CA GLU A 132 21.79 -2.45 14.80
C GLU A 132 20.63 -3.05 14.04
N PHE A 133 19.40 -2.81 14.52
CA PHE A 133 18.15 -3.33 13.91
C PHE A 133 18.01 -2.92 12.44
N VAL A 134 18.38 -1.67 12.10
CA VAL A 134 18.33 -1.15 10.72
C VAL A 134 19.65 -1.35 9.94
N GLY A 135 20.66 -2.03 10.53
CA GLY A 135 21.93 -2.34 9.89
C GLY A 135 22.83 -1.12 9.62
N LEU A 136 22.86 -0.16 10.55
CA LEU A 136 23.63 1.10 10.43
C LEU A 136 24.52 1.40 11.64
N SER A 137 24.98 0.38 12.38
CA SER A 137 25.83 0.56 13.56
C SER A 137 27.13 1.30 13.24
N ASP A 138 27.75 1.02 12.07
CA ASP A 138 28.96 1.68 11.57
C ASP A 138 28.74 3.14 11.16
N LYS A 139 27.50 3.55 10.90
CA LYS A 139 27.09 4.89 10.47
C LYS A 139 26.58 5.78 11.61
N ALA A 140 26.64 5.32 12.86
CA ALA A 140 26.13 6.05 14.03
C ALA A 140 26.57 7.52 14.11
N ARG A 141 27.82 7.80 13.71
CA ARG A 141 28.44 9.14 13.75
C ARG A 141 28.35 9.92 12.44
N SER A 142 27.83 9.31 11.37
CA SER A 142 27.69 9.96 10.06
C SER A 142 26.58 11.00 10.09
N TYR A 143 26.80 12.13 9.42
CA TYR A 143 25.78 13.14 9.18
C TYR A 143 24.93 12.77 7.95
N PRO A 144 23.69 13.31 7.81
CA PRO A 144 22.82 12.98 6.69
C PRO A 144 23.47 13.14 5.31
N ASP A 145 24.30 14.15 5.12
CA ASP A 145 24.96 14.40 3.83
C ASP A 145 26.02 13.32 3.47
N GLN A 146 26.44 12.51 4.43
CA GLN A 146 27.36 11.38 4.27
C GLN A 146 26.65 10.04 4.07
N LEU A 147 25.32 10.03 4.00
CA LEU A 147 24.51 8.84 3.89
C LEU A 147 23.85 8.75 2.51
N SER A 148 23.74 7.53 1.97
CA SER A 148 22.91 7.27 0.78
C SER A 148 21.43 7.50 1.05
N GLY A 149 20.59 7.57 0.02
CA GLY A 149 19.13 7.71 0.14
C GLY A 149 18.52 6.62 1.02
N GLY A 150 18.86 5.36 0.78
CA GLY A 150 18.38 4.23 1.57
C GLY A 150 18.89 4.25 3.02
N GLN A 151 20.14 4.67 3.25
CA GLN A 151 20.66 4.86 4.61
C GLN A 151 19.91 5.98 5.35
N LYS A 152 19.63 7.11 4.68
CA LYS A 152 18.80 8.19 5.25
C LYS A 152 17.41 7.68 5.62
N GLN A 153 16.81 6.87 4.75
CA GLN A 153 15.48 6.30 5.00
C GLN A 153 15.50 5.36 6.21
N ARG A 154 16.50 4.48 6.30
CA ARG A 154 16.67 3.58 7.45
C ARG A 154 16.90 4.35 8.76
N VAL A 155 17.63 5.46 8.75
CA VAL A 155 17.73 6.37 9.92
C VAL A 155 16.39 7.01 10.24
N GLY A 156 15.61 7.43 9.23
CA GLY A 156 14.26 7.96 9.40
C GLY A 156 13.31 6.96 10.05
N ILE A 157 13.37 5.70 9.61
CA ILE A 157 12.60 4.58 10.18
C ILE A 157 13.03 4.32 11.64
N ALA A 158 14.34 4.21 11.91
CA ALA A 158 14.85 4.02 13.27
C ALA A 158 14.43 5.18 14.21
N ARG A 159 14.44 6.42 13.73
CA ARG A 159 13.93 7.58 14.47
C ARG A 159 12.43 7.45 14.76
N ALA A 160 11.64 7.00 13.79
CA ALA A 160 10.20 6.81 13.97
C ALA A 160 9.88 5.71 15.00
N LEU A 161 10.73 4.69 15.11
CA LEU A 161 10.63 3.59 16.07
C LEU A 161 11.20 3.90 17.45
N ALA A 162 11.85 5.05 17.62
CA ALA A 162 12.62 5.35 18.83
C ALA A 162 11.80 5.21 20.12
N THR A 163 10.59 5.73 20.15
CA THR A 163 9.68 5.72 21.31
C THR A 163 8.87 4.42 21.43
N SER A 164 9.15 3.40 20.64
CA SER A 164 8.38 2.13 20.58
C SER A 164 6.90 2.37 20.28
N PRO A 165 6.57 3.02 19.16
CA PRO A 165 5.19 3.33 18.81
C PRO A 165 4.39 2.06 18.49
N SER A 166 3.08 2.08 18.72
CA SER A 166 2.16 1.01 18.31
C SER A 166 1.73 1.14 16.84
N LEU A 167 1.84 2.35 16.28
CA LEU A 167 1.46 2.69 14.91
C LEU A 167 2.59 3.40 14.17
N LEU A 168 2.90 2.97 12.95
CA LEU A 168 3.87 3.60 12.06
C LEU A 168 3.17 4.09 10.79
N LEU A 169 3.27 5.37 10.48
CA LEU A 169 2.79 5.96 9.24
C LEU A 169 3.96 6.10 8.28
N ALA A 170 3.91 5.44 7.14
CA ALA A 170 4.90 5.50 6.07
C ALA A 170 4.31 6.26 4.87
N ASP A 171 4.54 7.58 4.85
CA ASP A 171 4.00 8.48 3.84
C ASP A 171 4.99 8.66 2.68
N GLU A 172 4.66 8.07 1.53
CA GLU A 172 5.49 8.03 0.30
C GLU A 172 6.97 7.69 0.58
N SER A 173 7.21 6.79 1.51
CA SER A 173 8.51 6.51 2.12
C SER A 173 9.54 5.89 1.16
N THR A 174 9.16 5.54 -0.06
CA THR A 174 9.99 4.88 -1.07
C THR A 174 10.12 5.67 -2.38
N SER A 175 9.28 6.67 -2.61
CA SER A 175 9.19 7.37 -3.90
C SER A 175 10.46 8.13 -4.34
N ALA A 176 11.39 8.38 -3.43
CA ALA A 176 12.67 9.04 -3.70
C ALA A 176 13.85 8.05 -3.80
N LEU A 177 13.58 6.74 -3.86
CA LEU A 177 14.57 5.68 -3.83
C LEU A 177 14.61 4.93 -5.17
N ASP A 178 15.75 4.33 -5.48
CA ASP A 178 15.86 3.38 -6.58
C ASP A 178 15.15 2.05 -6.24
N PRO A 179 14.83 1.20 -7.24
CA PRO A 179 14.06 -0.03 -7.02
C PRO A 179 14.71 -1.03 -6.05
N GLU A 180 16.04 -1.16 -6.05
CA GLU A 180 16.76 -2.07 -5.16
C GLU A 180 16.64 -1.61 -3.70
N THR A 181 16.93 -0.33 -3.47
CA THR A 181 16.80 0.32 -2.16
C THR A 181 15.35 0.31 -1.66
N THR A 182 14.38 0.52 -2.56
CA THR A 182 12.94 0.37 -2.24
C THR A 182 12.67 -1.03 -1.69
N GLY A 183 13.14 -2.08 -2.37
CA GLY A 183 12.98 -3.46 -1.90
C GLY A 183 13.58 -3.69 -0.50
N GLU A 184 14.73 -3.10 -0.18
CA GLU A 184 15.34 -3.18 1.16
C GLU A 184 14.47 -2.51 2.24
N VAL A 185 13.94 -1.31 1.96
CA VAL A 185 13.07 -0.57 2.88
C VAL A 185 11.76 -1.34 3.12
N LEU A 186 11.18 -1.93 2.08
CA LEU A 186 9.96 -2.72 2.20
C LEU A 186 10.18 -4.01 3.03
N ARG A 187 11.33 -4.69 2.84
CA ARG A 187 11.71 -5.82 3.70
C ARG A 187 11.88 -5.40 5.16
N LEU A 188 12.45 -4.21 5.40
CA LEU A 188 12.59 -3.65 6.75
C LEU A 188 11.23 -3.35 7.38
N LEU A 189 10.26 -2.75 6.65
CA LEU A 189 8.91 -2.51 7.15
C LEU A 189 8.22 -3.83 7.53
N ARG A 190 8.31 -4.88 6.70
CA ARG A 190 7.79 -6.21 7.05
C ARG A 190 8.48 -6.81 8.28
N LYS A 191 9.81 -6.63 8.42
CA LYS A 191 10.56 -7.06 9.61
C LYS A 191 10.05 -6.36 10.87
N ILE A 192 9.85 -5.04 10.83
CA ILE A 192 9.30 -4.23 11.92
C ILE A 192 7.93 -4.76 12.34
N ASN A 193 7.03 -4.94 11.38
CA ASN A 193 5.68 -5.44 11.66
C ASN A 193 5.73 -6.82 12.33
N ARG A 194 6.48 -7.76 11.75
CA ARG A 194 6.54 -9.14 12.22
C ARG A 194 7.24 -9.31 13.58
N GLU A 195 8.38 -8.61 13.77
CA GLU A 195 9.21 -8.80 14.97
C GLU A 195 8.80 -7.89 16.14
N LEU A 196 8.27 -6.70 15.84
CA LEU A 196 7.88 -5.73 16.87
C LEU A 196 6.36 -5.60 17.05
N GLY A 197 5.54 -6.27 16.21
CA GLY A 197 4.08 -6.20 16.27
C GLY A 197 3.49 -4.82 15.95
N VAL A 198 4.26 -3.92 15.36
CA VAL A 198 3.84 -2.56 15.04
C VAL A 198 2.84 -2.57 13.88
N THR A 199 1.70 -1.91 14.04
CA THR A 199 0.77 -1.65 12.94
C THR A 199 1.39 -0.63 11.99
N ILE A 200 1.36 -0.90 10.69
CA ILE A 200 1.97 0.01 9.69
C ILE A 200 0.90 0.47 8.71
N VAL A 201 0.81 1.78 8.49
CA VAL A 201 -0.02 2.36 7.41
C VAL A 201 0.92 2.89 6.34
N VAL A 202 0.89 2.26 5.17
CA VAL A 202 1.70 2.65 4.01
C VAL A 202 0.85 3.47 3.06
N ILE A 203 1.23 4.71 2.85
CA ILE A 203 0.54 5.63 1.94
C ILE A 203 1.41 5.84 0.72
N THR A 204 0.90 5.53 -0.45
CA THR A 204 1.64 5.66 -1.71
C THR A 204 0.70 5.76 -2.90
N HIS A 205 1.23 6.19 -4.03
CA HIS A 205 0.60 6.03 -5.34
C HIS A 205 1.22 4.86 -6.12
N GLU A 206 2.22 4.17 -5.55
CA GLU A 206 2.94 3.06 -6.19
C GLU A 206 2.30 1.73 -5.80
N MET A 207 1.60 1.10 -6.74
CA MET A 207 0.91 -0.19 -6.54
C MET A 207 1.89 -1.33 -6.20
N ASP A 208 3.10 -1.31 -6.78
CA ASP A 208 4.11 -2.33 -6.49
C ASP A 208 4.55 -2.33 -5.03
N VAL A 209 4.60 -1.16 -4.40
CA VAL A 209 4.87 -1.02 -2.97
C VAL A 209 3.77 -1.70 -2.15
N ILE A 210 2.51 -1.40 -2.46
CA ILE A 210 1.35 -2.02 -1.79
C ILE A 210 1.36 -3.53 -1.96
N ARG A 211 1.53 -4.00 -3.20
CA ARG A 211 1.62 -5.42 -3.52
C ARG A 211 2.72 -6.12 -2.72
N ALA A 212 3.84 -5.43 -2.52
CA ALA A 212 4.99 -6.00 -1.82
C ALA A 212 4.77 -6.13 -0.31
N VAL A 213 3.98 -5.29 0.37
CA VAL A 213 3.97 -5.27 1.83
C VAL A 213 2.59 -5.28 2.48
N ALA A 214 1.53 -4.78 1.84
CA ALA A 214 0.24 -4.58 2.50
C ALA A 214 -0.56 -5.87 2.60
N ASP A 215 -1.29 -6.04 3.70
CA ASP A 215 -2.25 -7.13 3.91
C ASP A 215 -3.62 -6.75 3.32
N ARG A 216 -4.08 -5.54 3.62
CA ARG A 216 -5.33 -4.94 3.13
C ARG A 216 -5.07 -3.55 2.57
N VAL A 217 -5.96 -3.09 1.70
CA VAL A 217 -5.81 -1.82 0.98
C VAL A 217 -7.12 -1.06 0.96
N ALA A 218 -7.04 0.25 1.24
CA ALA A 218 -8.07 1.21 0.91
C ALA A 218 -7.68 1.99 -0.34
N VAL A 219 -8.54 2.00 -1.33
CA VAL A 219 -8.41 2.81 -2.54
C VAL A 219 -9.20 4.10 -2.34
N LEU A 220 -8.50 5.23 -2.38
CA LEU A 220 -9.10 6.56 -2.28
C LEU A 220 -9.27 7.18 -3.67
N ALA A 221 -10.47 7.68 -3.93
CA ALA A 221 -10.76 8.53 -5.08
C ALA A 221 -11.70 9.66 -4.64
N GLU A 222 -11.41 10.89 -5.05
CA GLU A 222 -12.25 12.08 -4.80
C GLU A 222 -12.64 12.25 -3.33
N GLY A 223 -11.72 11.96 -2.42
CA GLY A 223 -11.95 12.09 -0.97
C GLY A 223 -12.79 10.97 -0.34
N ARG A 224 -13.09 9.89 -1.06
CA ARG A 224 -13.85 8.74 -0.58
C ARG A 224 -13.07 7.45 -0.66
N VAL A 225 -13.35 6.49 0.21
CA VAL A 225 -12.88 5.11 0.06
C VAL A 225 -13.82 4.43 -0.95
N VAL A 226 -13.30 4.15 -2.15
CA VAL A 226 -14.08 3.52 -3.23
C VAL A 226 -13.97 2.00 -3.22
N GLU A 227 -12.91 1.49 -2.60
CA GLU A 227 -12.73 0.05 -2.39
C GLU A 227 -11.88 -0.20 -1.14
N LEU A 228 -12.26 -1.23 -0.38
CA LEU A 228 -11.52 -1.71 0.80
C LEU A 228 -11.57 -3.24 0.78
N ALA A 229 -10.41 -3.86 0.56
CA ALA A 229 -10.31 -5.31 0.43
C ALA A 229 -8.90 -5.80 0.82
N SER A 230 -8.68 -7.11 0.80
CA SER A 230 -7.34 -7.68 0.86
C SER A 230 -6.52 -7.22 -0.35
N THR A 231 -5.20 -7.16 -0.19
CA THR A 231 -4.33 -6.79 -1.30
C THR A 231 -4.53 -7.73 -2.49
N PHE A 232 -4.70 -9.03 -2.23
CA PHE A 232 -4.98 -10.00 -3.28
C PHE A 232 -6.27 -9.66 -4.06
N GLU A 233 -7.40 -9.40 -3.39
CA GLU A 233 -8.68 -9.08 -4.05
C GLU A 233 -8.59 -7.80 -4.88
N VAL A 234 -7.89 -6.75 -4.37
CA VAL A 234 -7.69 -5.50 -5.12
C VAL A 234 -6.94 -5.73 -6.43
N PHE A 235 -5.98 -6.65 -6.46
CA PHE A 235 -5.20 -6.96 -7.67
C PHE A 235 -5.87 -7.99 -8.57
N ALA A 236 -6.48 -9.02 -8.00
CA ALA A 236 -7.06 -10.13 -8.76
C ALA A 236 -8.46 -9.82 -9.31
N THR A 237 -9.30 -9.16 -8.50
CA THR A 237 -10.72 -8.91 -8.80
C THR A 237 -11.16 -7.50 -8.40
N PRO A 238 -10.53 -6.44 -8.96
CA PRO A 238 -10.88 -5.06 -8.61
C PRO A 238 -12.33 -4.73 -8.96
N ARG A 239 -13.09 -4.23 -7.99
CA ARG A 239 -14.54 -3.97 -8.14
C ARG A 239 -14.83 -2.56 -8.62
N ALA A 240 -14.14 -1.56 -8.06
CA ALA A 240 -14.35 -0.16 -8.41
C ALA A 240 -13.62 0.22 -9.71
N ALA A 241 -14.21 1.07 -10.53
CA ALA A 241 -13.58 1.53 -11.77
C ALA A 241 -12.22 2.24 -11.52
N PRO A 242 -12.07 3.12 -10.52
CA PRO A 242 -10.76 3.68 -10.19
C PRO A 242 -9.71 2.63 -9.82
N THR A 243 -10.12 1.57 -9.10
CA THR A 243 -9.20 0.47 -8.73
C THR A 243 -8.74 -0.29 -9.96
N ARG A 244 -9.67 -0.63 -10.88
CA ARG A 244 -9.31 -1.29 -12.15
C ARG A 244 -8.27 -0.48 -12.93
N SER A 245 -8.53 0.81 -13.11
CA SER A 245 -7.57 1.69 -13.81
C SER A 245 -6.19 1.72 -13.15
N PHE A 246 -6.14 1.71 -11.82
CA PHE A 246 -4.86 1.60 -11.09
C PHE A 246 -4.16 0.27 -11.35
N VAL A 247 -4.87 -0.83 -11.23
CA VAL A 247 -4.31 -2.18 -11.41
C VAL A 247 -3.81 -2.39 -12.83
N GLU A 248 -4.56 -1.93 -13.83
CA GLU A 248 -4.18 -1.98 -15.25
C GLU A 248 -2.86 -1.27 -15.53
N THR A 249 -2.60 -0.12 -14.88
CA THR A 249 -1.33 0.63 -15.07
C THR A 249 -0.10 -0.12 -14.55
N VAL A 250 -0.26 -1.13 -13.71
CA VAL A 250 0.84 -1.87 -13.09
C VAL A 250 0.96 -3.29 -13.64
N LEU A 251 -0.15 -3.96 -13.83
CA LEU A 251 -0.11 -5.37 -14.26
C LEU A 251 0.29 -5.50 -15.72
N HIS A 252 -0.18 -4.63 -16.60
CA HIS A 252 0.04 -4.72 -18.06
C HIS A 252 -0.19 -6.14 -18.57
N ASP A 253 -1.16 -6.85 -18.00
CA ASP A 253 -1.47 -8.23 -18.34
C ASP A 253 -2.65 -8.36 -19.31
N GLN A 254 -3.28 -7.23 -19.63
CA GLN A 254 -4.29 -7.12 -20.69
C GLN A 254 -3.79 -6.16 -21.78
N PRO A 255 -3.94 -6.54 -23.06
CA PRO A 255 -3.54 -5.66 -24.13
C PRO A 255 -4.47 -4.46 -24.25
N SER A 256 -3.90 -3.26 -24.44
CA SER A 256 -4.64 -2.05 -24.83
C SER A 256 -5.33 -2.25 -26.18
N ASP A 257 -6.28 -1.41 -26.53
CA ASP A 257 -6.98 -1.49 -27.83
C ASP A 257 -6.02 -1.45 -29.02
N ALA A 258 -4.97 -0.62 -28.95
CA ALA A 258 -3.94 -0.54 -29.98
C ALA A 258 -3.13 -1.86 -30.09
N GLU A 259 -2.71 -2.40 -28.95
CA GLU A 259 -1.99 -3.68 -28.89
C GLU A 259 -2.89 -4.84 -29.33
N ARG A 260 -4.16 -4.84 -28.92
CA ARG A 260 -5.15 -5.85 -29.35
C ARG A 260 -5.31 -5.87 -30.87
N LYS A 261 -5.37 -4.69 -31.51
CA LYS A 261 -5.40 -4.56 -32.95
C LYS A 261 -4.14 -5.11 -33.61
N ALA A 262 -2.97 -4.74 -33.12
CA ALA A 262 -1.68 -5.22 -33.63
C ALA A 262 -1.52 -6.74 -33.43
N LEU A 263 -1.96 -7.29 -32.30
CA LEU A 263 -1.97 -8.74 -32.04
C LEU A 263 -2.91 -9.48 -33.00
N THR A 264 -4.09 -8.93 -33.30
CA THR A 264 -5.03 -9.50 -34.27
C THR A 264 -4.43 -9.52 -35.68
N GLU A 265 -3.79 -8.43 -36.09
CA GLU A 265 -3.13 -8.35 -37.42
C GLU A 265 -1.95 -9.31 -37.53
N ARG A 266 -1.18 -9.50 -36.45
CA ARG A 266 0.03 -10.35 -36.44
C ARG A 266 -0.25 -11.82 -36.35
N HIS A 267 -1.16 -12.23 -35.44
CA HIS A 267 -1.41 -13.64 -35.14
C HIS A 267 -2.64 -14.19 -35.87
N GLY A 268 -3.53 -13.29 -36.29
CA GLY A 268 -4.82 -13.73 -36.85
C GLY A 268 -5.70 -14.39 -35.77
N GLY A 269 -6.76 -15.06 -36.20
CA GLY A 269 -7.66 -15.75 -35.27
C GLY A 269 -8.50 -14.81 -34.42
N ARG A 270 -9.16 -15.38 -33.43
CA ARG A 270 -10.04 -14.64 -32.49
C ARG A 270 -9.38 -14.49 -31.13
N LEU A 271 -9.17 -13.24 -30.68
CA LEU A 271 -8.54 -12.96 -29.39
C LEU A 271 -9.53 -13.08 -28.25
N VAL A 272 -9.18 -13.85 -27.22
CA VAL A 272 -9.88 -13.93 -25.94
C VAL A 272 -8.94 -13.71 -24.78
N THR A 273 -9.32 -12.90 -23.80
CA THR A 273 -8.54 -12.70 -22.57
C THR A 273 -9.20 -13.46 -21.44
N VAL A 274 -8.43 -14.30 -20.77
CA VAL A 274 -8.88 -15.18 -19.68
C VAL A 274 -8.23 -14.73 -18.40
N THR A 275 -9.03 -14.49 -17.37
CA THR A 275 -8.52 -14.21 -16.01
C THR A 275 -8.06 -15.51 -15.36
N ILE A 276 -6.91 -15.45 -14.72
CA ILE A 276 -6.33 -16.54 -13.92
C ILE A 276 -6.38 -16.09 -12.47
N ASP A 277 -6.91 -16.93 -11.61
CA ASP A 277 -6.93 -16.75 -10.16
C ASP A 277 -6.53 -18.05 -9.45
N ASP A 278 -6.59 -18.05 -8.12
CA ASP A 278 -6.18 -19.19 -7.30
C ASP A 278 -7.09 -20.42 -7.49
N GLU A 279 -8.37 -20.20 -7.82
CA GLU A 279 -9.35 -21.24 -8.09
C GLU A 279 -9.21 -21.77 -9.52
N ARG A 280 -8.90 -20.86 -10.44
CA ARG A 280 -8.72 -21.14 -11.86
C ARG A 280 -7.25 -21.05 -12.26
N GLY A 281 -6.50 -22.10 -12.01
CA GLY A 281 -5.09 -22.19 -12.42
C GLY A 281 -4.90 -22.13 -13.95
N ILE A 282 -3.69 -21.74 -14.38
CA ILE A 282 -3.29 -21.71 -15.81
C ILE A 282 -3.66 -23.02 -16.53
N GLY A 283 -3.42 -24.16 -15.88
CA GLY A 283 -3.69 -25.48 -16.47
C GLY A 283 -5.16 -25.68 -16.83
N ALA A 284 -6.08 -25.25 -15.98
CA ALA A 284 -7.52 -25.35 -16.25
C ALA A 284 -7.93 -24.45 -17.43
N ALA A 285 -7.41 -23.20 -17.47
CA ALA A 285 -7.69 -22.27 -18.57
C ALA A 285 -7.17 -22.80 -19.92
N LEU A 286 -5.95 -23.33 -19.97
CA LEU A 286 -5.36 -23.90 -21.18
C LEU A 286 -6.03 -25.22 -21.58
N ALA A 287 -6.42 -26.06 -20.62
CA ALA A 287 -7.18 -27.28 -20.89
C ALA A 287 -8.53 -26.98 -21.54
N THR A 288 -9.24 -25.95 -21.06
CA THR A 288 -10.50 -25.50 -21.66
C THR A 288 -10.29 -24.98 -23.10
N ALA A 289 -9.16 -24.32 -23.38
CA ALA A 289 -8.84 -23.83 -24.71
C ALA A 289 -8.42 -24.96 -25.65
N THR A 290 -8.07 -26.16 -25.14
CA THR A 290 -7.64 -27.30 -25.94
C THR A 290 -8.88 -28.06 -26.41
N HIS A 291 -9.23 -27.89 -27.69
CA HIS A 291 -10.32 -28.60 -28.35
C HIS A 291 -9.78 -29.23 -29.65
N ALA A 292 -10.36 -30.36 -30.08
CA ALA A 292 -9.86 -31.12 -31.24
C ALA A 292 -9.71 -30.26 -32.51
N ASP A 293 -10.62 -29.31 -32.71
CA ASP A 293 -10.69 -28.45 -33.89
C ASP A 293 -10.21 -27.03 -33.67
N VAL A 294 -9.73 -26.68 -32.46
CA VAL A 294 -9.26 -25.34 -32.12
C VAL A 294 -7.82 -25.40 -31.66
N ARG A 295 -6.96 -24.63 -32.32
CA ARG A 295 -5.60 -24.34 -31.87
C ARG A 295 -5.55 -23.01 -31.20
N PHE A 296 -4.76 -22.87 -30.13
CA PHE A 296 -4.55 -21.62 -29.46
C PHE A 296 -3.06 -21.25 -29.37
N GLU A 297 -2.79 -19.97 -29.34
CA GLU A 297 -1.49 -19.39 -29.05
C GLU A 297 -1.65 -18.38 -27.91
N VAL A 298 -0.73 -18.41 -26.92
CA VAL A 298 -0.68 -17.36 -25.87
C VAL A 298 0.07 -16.19 -26.45
N VAL A 299 -0.63 -15.09 -26.71
CA VAL A 299 -0.08 -13.95 -27.45
C VAL A 299 0.22 -12.73 -26.54
N TYR A 300 -0.38 -12.68 -25.35
CA TYR A 300 -0.17 -11.60 -24.40
C TYR A 300 -0.57 -12.04 -22.99
N GLY A 301 -0.06 -11.31 -21.95
CA GLY A 301 -0.49 -11.51 -20.59
C GLY A 301 0.62 -11.91 -19.63
N GLY A 302 0.24 -12.14 -18.40
CA GLY A 302 1.16 -12.55 -17.34
C GLY A 302 0.42 -13.12 -16.15
N VAL A 303 1.09 -14.06 -15.48
CA VAL A 303 0.59 -14.66 -14.24
C VAL A 303 1.60 -14.41 -13.14
N ARG A 304 1.11 -14.03 -11.99
CA ARG A 304 1.90 -13.61 -10.83
C ARG A 304 1.42 -14.32 -9.58
N THR A 305 2.28 -14.36 -8.58
CA THR A 305 1.93 -14.87 -7.24
C THR A 305 1.95 -13.70 -6.24
N LEU A 306 0.93 -13.64 -5.40
CA LEU A 306 0.81 -12.68 -4.30
C LEU A 306 0.24 -13.39 -3.07
N GLN A 307 0.95 -13.34 -1.94
CA GLN A 307 0.52 -14.01 -0.69
C GLN A 307 0.19 -15.49 -0.91
N ASP A 308 1.06 -16.20 -1.65
CA ASP A 308 0.92 -17.61 -2.05
C ASP A 308 -0.29 -17.93 -2.96
N LYS A 309 -0.99 -16.93 -3.44
CA LYS A 309 -2.11 -17.05 -4.39
C LYS A 309 -1.72 -16.57 -5.77
N THR A 310 -2.24 -17.24 -6.77
CA THR A 310 -1.96 -16.96 -8.19
C THR A 310 -3.05 -16.07 -8.79
N PHE A 311 -2.66 -15.05 -9.58
CA PHE A 311 -3.58 -14.20 -10.31
C PHE A 311 -2.92 -13.61 -11.56
N GLY A 312 -3.74 -13.11 -12.49
CA GLY A 312 -3.30 -12.49 -13.73
C GLY A 312 -4.27 -12.70 -14.87
N SER A 313 -3.83 -12.45 -16.10
CA SER A 313 -4.62 -12.76 -17.29
C SER A 313 -3.73 -13.27 -18.43
N LEU A 314 -4.33 -14.06 -19.31
CA LEU A 314 -3.72 -14.52 -20.55
C LEU A 314 -4.63 -14.18 -21.72
N THR A 315 -4.08 -13.57 -22.75
CA THR A 315 -4.78 -13.39 -24.04
C THR A 315 -4.37 -14.47 -25.00
N LEU A 316 -5.35 -15.22 -25.45
CA LEU A 316 -5.19 -16.34 -26.37
C LEU A 316 -5.68 -15.91 -27.76
N ALA A 317 -4.93 -16.25 -28.80
CA ALA A 317 -5.39 -16.24 -30.19
C ALA A 317 -5.91 -17.65 -30.53
N LEU A 318 -7.20 -17.75 -30.84
CA LEU A 318 -7.88 -19.00 -31.15
C LEU A 318 -8.05 -19.16 -32.66
N HIS A 319 -7.68 -20.32 -33.19
CA HIS A 319 -7.73 -20.64 -34.61
C HIS A 319 -8.53 -21.94 -34.83
N GLY A 320 -9.51 -21.90 -35.70
CA GLY A 320 -10.36 -23.05 -36.04
C GLY A 320 -11.67 -22.61 -36.70
N PRO A 321 -12.59 -23.54 -36.92
CA PRO A 321 -13.93 -23.22 -37.39
C PRO A 321 -14.66 -22.25 -36.42
N ASP A 322 -15.44 -21.30 -36.96
CA ASP A 322 -16.06 -20.25 -36.16
C ASP A 322 -16.97 -20.77 -35.04
N ASP A 323 -17.70 -21.85 -35.28
CA ASP A 323 -18.58 -22.49 -34.30
C ASP A 323 -17.78 -23.15 -33.16
N ALA A 324 -16.68 -23.82 -33.46
CA ALA A 324 -15.80 -24.45 -32.49
C ALA A 324 -15.10 -23.37 -31.64
N VAL A 325 -14.59 -22.28 -32.25
CA VAL A 325 -13.98 -21.15 -31.56
C VAL A 325 -15.00 -20.44 -30.66
N ALA A 326 -16.23 -20.21 -31.15
CA ALA A 326 -17.29 -19.58 -30.34
C ALA A 326 -17.65 -20.43 -29.10
N LYS A 327 -17.67 -21.76 -29.24
CA LYS A 327 -17.89 -22.68 -28.12
C LYS A 327 -16.79 -22.57 -27.07
N VAL A 328 -15.52 -22.62 -27.47
CA VAL A 328 -14.38 -22.47 -26.55
C VAL A 328 -14.42 -21.13 -25.83
N ILE A 329 -14.73 -20.01 -26.51
CA ILE A 329 -14.87 -18.70 -25.88
C ILE A 329 -15.97 -18.72 -24.81
N GLY A 330 -17.14 -19.29 -25.14
CA GLY A 330 -18.26 -19.40 -24.18
C GLY A 330 -17.88 -20.22 -22.92
N GLU A 331 -17.13 -21.32 -23.10
CA GLU A 331 -16.62 -22.12 -21.99
C GLU A 331 -15.59 -21.34 -21.14
N LEU A 332 -14.68 -20.59 -21.78
CA LEU A 332 -13.69 -19.74 -21.12
C LEU A 332 -14.33 -18.59 -20.33
N GLU A 333 -15.37 -17.94 -20.89
CA GLU A 333 -16.11 -16.85 -20.24
C GLU A 333 -16.99 -17.36 -19.09
N THR A 334 -17.61 -18.53 -19.24
CA THR A 334 -18.49 -19.10 -18.22
C THR A 334 -17.69 -19.56 -17.00
N ALA A 335 -16.54 -20.14 -17.21
CA ALA A 335 -15.63 -20.55 -16.16
C ALA A 335 -14.97 -19.35 -15.43
N GLY A 336 -15.10 -18.12 -15.94
CA GLY A 336 -14.60 -16.87 -15.29
C GLY A 336 -15.65 -16.14 -14.46
N LYS A 337 -16.86 -16.66 -14.33
CA LYS A 337 -17.99 -16.03 -13.60
C LYS A 337 -18.45 -16.82 -12.36
N GLY A 338 -17.67 -17.81 -11.92
CA GLY A 338 -17.94 -18.61 -10.72
C GLY A 338 -17.46 -17.97 -9.43
#